data_7605d07b5d8e0ad41d7d5ccead581de1
#
_entry.id   7605d07b5d8e0ad41d7d5ccead581de1
#
_cell.length_a   1.000
_cell.length_b   1.000
_cell.length_c   1.000
_cell.angle_alpha   90.00
_cell.angle_beta   90.00
_cell.angle_gamma   90.00
#
_symmetry.space_group_name_H-M   'P 1'
#
loop_
_entity.id
_entity.type
_entity.pdbx_description
1 polymer ?
#
loop_
_entity_poly.entity_id
_entity_poly.type
_entity_poly.pdbx_seq_one_letter_code
_entity_poly.pdbx_strand_id
1 'polypeptide(L)'
;MVSTRYAVRSVGRNVRRTILSVVGIGVGCALAVFMESMNRGRDELFARAAASSGIGHVRVVPRGWRERRDVRARLADWQHDRDVARSTPGVASTTIRSRTQALVAMGTHVVPVELVGVDPATEPSTFRFVREITHGRYLRPGEHGTVVLGQSIADRLRAGLDDDILATAVGPRGSIESAMLRVVGIVVTGSEDADLAVCQVAIEDVTKLTGLKGAGEVVVMAGDWRAADAIRDALTQRLTGGDEAMTWGELAPEFKGHNEQDKAAARFVRAIILLIVLLGVASAQLAAVLERRREFAVLSALGMRAGTMVVLVLQEAAALGLAGAVVALAIALPVVWQFARTGLDLRSAYGSSNFTFSGAFMEPVFYGDFGVWIVPWVVALAVGATMLASLYPAWFAARTDPAVALRVAQ
;
A
#
# COMPACT_ATOMS: atom_id res chain seq x y z
N MET A 1 18.12 -1.22 -42.29
CA MET A 1 19.43 -1.63 -41.76
C MET A 1 20.52 -0.55 -41.77
N VAL A 2 20.49 0.42 -42.69
CA VAL A 2 21.50 1.53 -42.73
C VAL A 2 21.27 2.54 -41.59
N SER A 3 20.02 2.80 -41.18
CA SER A 3 19.64 3.80 -40.17
C SER A 3 20.12 3.45 -38.74
N THR A 4 20.07 2.19 -38.33
CA THR A 4 20.48 1.76 -36.98
C THR A 4 21.97 1.79 -36.76
N ARG A 5 22.77 1.44 -37.79
CA ARG A 5 24.25 1.59 -37.73
C ARG A 5 24.68 3.04 -37.68
N TYR A 6 23.94 3.93 -38.33
CA TYR A 6 24.21 5.37 -38.30
C TYR A 6 23.89 5.97 -36.93
N ALA A 7 22.74 5.58 -36.31
CA ALA A 7 22.34 6.03 -34.98
C ALA A 7 23.38 5.65 -33.90
N VAL A 8 23.91 4.42 -33.93
CA VAL A 8 24.94 3.96 -32.98
C VAL A 8 26.28 4.69 -33.18
N ARG A 9 26.69 5.00 -34.43
CA ARG A 9 27.90 5.77 -34.71
C ARG A 9 27.78 7.25 -34.32
N SER A 10 26.57 7.84 -34.37
CA SER A 10 26.34 9.23 -34.00
C SER A 10 26.51 9.47 -32.52
N VAL A 11 26.08 8.51 -31.69
CA VAL A 11 26.22 8.51 -30.21
C VAL A 11 27.70 8.56 -29.78
N GLY A 12 28.63 7.96 -30.57
CA GLY A 12 30.06 7.92 -30.27
C GLY A 12 30.85 9.20 -30.59
N ARG A 13 30.25 10.18 -31.28
CA ARG A 13 31.00 11.35 -31.82
C ARG A 13 31.23 12.49 -30.81
N ASN A 14 30.32 12.62 -29.78
CA ASN A 14 30.45 13.60 -28.69
C ASN A 14 30.28 12.91 -27.33
N VAL A 15 31.26 12.06 -26.99
CA VAL A 15 31.23 11.14 -25.84
C VAL A 15 30.88 11.85 -24.53
N ARG A 16 31.45 13.02 -24.24
CA ARG A 16 31.21 13.75 -22.99
C ARG A 16 29.72 14.13 -22.82
N ARG A 17 29.11 14.67 -23.88
CA ARG A 17 27.69 15.06 -23.83
C ARG A 17 26.77 13.85 -23.76
N THR A 18 27.06 12.82 -24.54
CA THR A 18 26.29 11.55 -24.49
C THR A 18 26.33 10.94 -23.11
N ILE A 19 27.51 10.87 -22.48
CA ILE A 19 27.63 10.36 -21.10
C ILE A 19 26.79 11.21 -20.14
N LEU A 20 26.90 12.55 -20.22
CA LEU A 20 26.12 13.43 -19.32
C LEU A 20 24.60 13.22 -19.48
N SER A 21 24.13 13.11 -20.73
CA SER A 21 22.72 12.85 -21.02
C SER A 21 22.28 11.47 -20.52
N VAL A 22 23.05 10.41 -20.77
CA VAL A 22 22.77 9.04 -20.35
C VAL A 22 22.77 8.94 -18.83
N VAL A 23 23.73 9.56 -18.15
CA VAL A 23 23.77 9.59 -16.67
C VAL A 23 22.59 10.39 -16.10
N GLY A 24 22.26 11.55 -16.69
CA GLY A 24 21.11 12.35 -16.27
C GLY A 24 19.78 11.59 -16.39
N ILE A 25 19.55 10.91 -17.53
CA ILE A 25 18.40 10.03 -17.74
C ILE A 25 18.42 8.89 -16.71
N GLY A 26 19.59 8.25 -16.54
CA GLY A 26 19.78 7.13 -15.62
C GLY A 26 19.44 7.48 -14.17
N VAL A 27 19.97 8.58 -13.66
CA VAL A 27 19.72 9.05 -12.28
C VAL A 27 18.26 9.46 -12.11
N GLY A 28 17.69 10.22 -13.07
CA GLY A 28 16.29 10.63 -13.00
C GLY A 28 15.32 9.44 -12.99
N CYS A 29 15.56 8.45 -13.87
CA CYS A 29 14.74 7.23 -13.90
C CYS A 29 14.97 6.37 -12.66
N ALA A 30 16.19 6.26 -12.13
CA ALA A 30 16.47 5.53 -10.89
C ALA A 30 15.74 6.15 -9.70
N LEU A 31 15.73 7.48 -9.59
CA LEU A 31 14.98 8.19 -8.55
C LEU A 31 13.47 7.96 -8.68
N ALA A 32 12.94 8.01 -9.91
CA ALA A 32 11.51 7.75 -10.15
C ALA A 32 11.11 6.32 -9.78
N VAL A 33 11.97 5.32 -10.03
CA VAL A 33 11.78 3.92 -9.61
C VAL A 33 11.83 3.78 -8.10
N PHE A 34 12.78 4.44 -7.44
CA PHE A 34 12.88 4.43 -5.99
C PHE A 34 11.60 4.99 -5.34
N MET A 35 11.08 6.10 -5.87
CA MET A 35 9.80 6.67 -5.43
C MET A 35 8.62 5.71 -5.63
N GLU A 36 8.59 5.00 -6.76
CA GLU A 36 7.53 4.01 -7.02
C GLU A 36 7.64 2.80 -6.08
N SER A 37 8.86 2.29 -5.84
CA SER A 37 9.11 1.24 -4.85
C SER A 37 8.64 1.65 -3.45
N MET A 38 8.91 2.88 -3.06
CA MET A 38 8.48 3.46 -1.80
C MET A 38 6.94 3.54 -1.72
N ASN A 39 6.27 3.96 -2.78
CA ASN A 39 4.80 4.02 -2.80
C ASN A 39 4.16 2.64 -2.67
N ARG A 40 4.68 1.64 -3.40
CA ARG A 40 4.19 0.26 -3.33
C ARG A 40 4.45 -0.39 -1.98
N GLY A 41 5.62 -0.14 -1.38
CA GLY A 41 5.96 -0.60 -0.04
C GLY A 41 5.05 0.00 1.03
N ARG A 42 4.60 1.25 0.85
CA ARG A 42 3.64 1.90 1.73
C ARG A 42 2.25 1.27 1.65
N ASP A 43 1.76 0.95 0.46
CA ASP A 43 0.49 0.23 0.31
C ASP A 43 0.52 -1.12 1.07
N GLU A 44 1.65 -1.83 1.01
CA GLU A 44 1.85 -3.06 1.76
C GLU A 44 1.90 -2.83 3.28
N LEU A 45 2.56 -1.76 3.73
CA LEU A 45 2.60 -1.40 5.15
C LEU A 45 1.19 -1.13 5.69
N PHE A 46 0.36 -0.36 4.98
CA PHE A 46 -1.02 -0.10 5.39
C PHE A 46 -1.89 -1.36 5.39
N ALA A 47 -1.75 -2.21 4.37
CA ALA A 47 -2.47 -3.48 4.33
C ALA A 47 -2.09 -4.41 5.49
N ARG A 48 -0.80 -4.50 5.82
CA ARG A 48 -0.31 -5.26 6.99
C ARG A 48 -0.81 -4.64 8.30
N ALA A 49 -0.79 -3.32 8.41
CA ALA A 49 -1.30 -2.62 9.59
C ALA A 49 -2.80 -2.89 9.80
N ALA A 50 -3.62 -2.82 8.74
CA ALA A 50 -5.02 -3.17 8.80
C ALA A 50 -5.24 -4.63 9.20
N ALA A 51 -4.43 -5.55 8.66
CA ALA A 51 -4.47 -6.95 9.03
C ALA A 51 -4.12 -7.16 10.51
N SER A 52 -3.02 -6.58 10.98
CA SER A 52 -2.56 -6.73 12.38
C SER A 52 -3.50 -6.10 13.39
N SER A 53 -4.20 -5.01 13.03
CA SER A 53 -5.14 -4.30 13.92
C SER A 53 -6.51 -4.97 14.06
N GLY A 54 -6.69 -6.14 13.48
CA GLY A 54 -7.97 -6.86 13.57
C GLY A 54 -9.04 -6.37 12.58
N ILE A 55 -8.71 -5.51 11.62
CA ILE A 55 -9.62 -5.11 10.53
C ILE A 55 -9.76 -6.26 9.53
N GLY A 56 -8.66 -7.00 9.25
CA GLY A 56 -8.57 -7.99 8.19
C GLY A 56 -8.38 -7.34 6.82
N HIS A 57 -8.16 -8.15 5.78
CA HIS A 57 -8.05 -7.65 4.41
C HIS A 57 -9.42 -7.41 3.76
N VAL A 58 -10.39 -8.26 4.08
CA VAL A 58 -11.80 -8.11 3.69
C VAL A 58 -12.66 -8.44 4.90
N ARG A 59 -13.82 -7.81 5.00
CA ARG A 59 -14.79 -8.07 6.05
C ARG A 59 -16.19 -8.16 5.45
N VAL A 60 -16.93 -9.19 5.85
CA VAL A 60 -18.35 -9.29 5.57
C VAL A 60 -19.08 -8.64 6.73
N VAL A 61 -19.96 -7.71 6.42
CA VAL A 61 -20.71 -6.87 7.36
C VAL A 61 -22.20 -6.89 7.03
N PRO A 62 -23.09 -6.63 8.01
CA PRO A 62 -24.50 -6.58 7.78
C PRO A 62 -24.92 -5.48 6.81
N ARG A 63 -26.02 -5.66 6.13
CA ARG A 63 -26.62 -4.69 5.22
C ARG A 63 -26.75 -3.31 5.86
N GLY A 64 -26.26 -2.27 5.14
CA GLY A 64 -26.33 -0.87 5.58
C GLY A 64 -25.36 -0.52 6.70
N TRP A 65 -24.38 -1.38 6.97
CA TRP A 65 -23.34 -1.10 7.95
C TRP A 65 -22.46 0.08 7.51
N ARG A 66 -22.28 0.25 6.21
CA ARG A 66 -21.46 1.34 5.63
C ARG A 66 -21.95 2.73 6.09
N GLU A 67 -23.28 2.94 6.13
CA GLU A 67 -23.89 4.23 6.48
C GLU A 67 -24.03 4.42 7.98
N ARG A 68 -24.42 3.36 8.69
CA ARG A 68 -24.82 3.46 10.11
C ARG A 68 -23.74 3.03 11.09
N ARG A 69 -22.82 2.16 10.65
CA ARG A 69 -21.76 1.54 11.48
C ARG A 69 -22.31 1.00 12.81
N ASP A 70 -23.51 0.43 12.76
CA ASP A 70 -24.19 -0.07 13.96
C ASP A 70 -23.53 -1.37 14.42
N VAL A 71 -22.82 -1.31 15.54
CA VAL A 71 -22.17 -2.47 16.18
C VAL A 71 -23.15 -3.53 16.68
N ARG A 72 -24.47 -3.19 16.77
CA ARG A 72 -25.51 -4.13 17.14
C ARG A 72 -26.05 -4.93 15.95
N ALA A 73 -25.80 -4.50 14.73
CA ALA A 73 -26.22 -5.22 13.55
C ALA A 73 -25.56 -6.62 13.51
N ARG A 74 -26.29 -7.59 12.99
CA ARG A 74 -25.85 -8.99 12.88
C ARG A 74 -26.03 -9.44 11.45
N LEU A 75 -25.13 -10.30 10.99
CA LEU A 75 -25.22 -10.97 9.69
C LEU A 75 -26.49 -11.81 9.64
N ALA A 76 -27.12 -11.83 8.47
CA ALA A 76 -28.36 -12.57 8.27
C ALA A 76 -28.16 -14.09 8.40
N ASP A 77 -27.09 -14.60 7.79
CA ASP A 77 -26.66 -16.00 7.89
C ASP A 77 -25.12 -16.05 7.96
N TRP A 78 -24.58 -15.74 9.14
CA TRP A 78 -23.14 -15.71 9.35
C TRP A 78 -22.43 -17.05 9.09
N GLN A 79 -23.15 -18.19 9.25
CA GLN A 79 -22.58 -19.51 9.01
C GLN A 79 -22.34 -19.71 7.52
N HIS A 80 -23.35 -19.42 6.71
CA HIS A 80 -23.23 -19.45 5.27
C HIS A 80 -22.12 -18.48 4.78
N ASP A 81 -22.13 -17.25 5.26
CA ASP A 81 -21.15 -16.23 4.85
C ASP A 81 -19.72 -16.62 5.21
N ARG A 82 -19.51 -17.20 6.39
CA ARG A 82 -18.21 -17.74 6.80
C ARG A 82 -17.76 -18.89 5.88
N ASP A 83 -18.67 -19.81 5.53
CA ASP A 83 -18.35 -20.98 4.70
C ASP A 83 -18.09 -20.55 3.24
N VAL A 84 -18.84 -19.58 2.75
CA VAL A 84 -18.56 -18.90 1.46
C VAL A 84 -17.17 -18.25 1.49
N ALA A 85 -16.85 -17.50 2.55
CA ALA A 85 -15.55 -16.86 2.70
C ALA A 85 -14.41 -17.89 2.70
N ARG A 86 -14.54 -18.98 3.46
CA ARG A 86 -13.54 -20.07 3.51
C ARG A 86 -13.31 -20.76 2.17
N SER A 87 -14.37 -20.91 1.37
CA SER A 87 -14.30 -21.56 0.06
C SER A 87 -13.83 -20.63 -1.07
N THR A 88 -13.66 -19.34 -0.79
CA THR A 88 -13.25 -18.36 -1.81
C THR A 88 -11.75 -18.46 -2.07
N PRO A 89 -11.32 -18.61 -3.34
CA PRO A 89 -9.91 -18.68 -3.70
C PRO A 89 -9.13 -17.44 -3.23
N GLY A 90 -7.93 -17.68 -2.71
CA GLY A 90 -7.06 -16.61 -2.21
C GLY A 90 -7.27 -16.26 -0.73
N VAL A 91 -8.28 -16.82 -0.07
CA VAL A 91 -8.49 -16.67 1.38
C VAL A 91 -7.56 -17.60 2.15
N ALA A 92 -6.80 -17.04 3.09
CA ALA A 92 -5.88 -17.80 3.95
C ALA A 92 -6.56 -18.25 5.26
N SER A 93 -7.35 -17.38 5.88
CA SER A 93 -8.08 -17.68 7.11
C SER A 93 -9.30 -16.78 7.28
N THR A 94 -10.23 -17.22 8.11
CA THR A 94 -11.44 -16.46 8.46
C THR A 94 -11.75 -16.62 9.94
N THR A 95 -12.26 -15.56 10.55
CA THR A 95 -12.78 -15.59 11.92
C THR A 95 -14.08 -14.81 12.01
N ILE A 96 -14.87 -15.07 13.05
CA ILE A 96 -16.12 -14.36 13.32
C ILE A 96 -15.97 -13.49 14.55
N ARG A 97 -16.62 -12.33 14.52
CA ARG A 97 -16.60 -11.39 15.65
C ARG A 97 -17.96 -10.76 15.89
N SER A 98 -18.18 -10.37 17.12
CA SER A 98 -19.28 -9.50 17.53
C SER A 98 -18.74 -8.40 18.41
N ARG A 99 -19.09 -7.16 18.13
CA ARG A 99 -18.62 -6.00 18.88
C ARG A 99 -19.77 -5.40 19.69
N THR A 100 -19.45 -4.83 20.83
CA THR A 100 -20.37 -4.02 21.62
C THR A 100 -19.61 -3.00 22.46
N GLN A 101 -20.24 -1.86 22.71
CA GLN A 101 -19.71 -0.91 23.69
C GLN A 101 -20.03 -1.40 25.08
N ALA A 102 -19.04 -1.39 25.96
CA ALA A 102 -19.16 -1.81 27.33
C ALA A 102 -18.38 -0.90 28.28
N LEU A 103 -18.76 -0.92 29.53
CA LEU A 103 -17.96 -0.39 30.63
C LEU A 103 -17.36 -1.57 31.38
N VAL A 104 -16.05 -1.57 31.56
CA VAL A 104 -15.36 -2.53 32.42
C VAL A 104 -14.93 -1.85 33.71
N ALA A 105 -15.18 -2.52 34.85
CA ALA A 105 -14.93 -1.96 36.16
C ALA A 105 -14.22 -2.95 37.08
N MET A 106 -13.30 -2.44 37.91
CA MET A 106 -12.70 -3.15 39.04
C MET A 106 -12.59 -2.20 40.23
N GLY A 107 -13.28 -2.51 41.30
CA GLY A 107 -13.39 -1.62 42.45
C GLY A 107 -13.98 -0.26 42.06
N THR A 108 -13.21 0.82 42.22
CA THR A 108 -13.61 2.20 41.86
C THR A 108 -13.13 2.64 40.47
N HIS A 109 -12.37 1.79 39.76
CA HIS A 109 -11.85 2.10 38.44
C HIS A 109 -12.82 1.62 37.36
N VAL A 110 -13.17 2.51 36.43
CA VAL A 110 -14.08 2.22 35.32
C VAL A 110 -13.46 2.70 34.02
N VAL A 111 -13.45 1.86 33.01
CA VAL A 111 -12.91 2.17 31.70
C VAL A 111 -13.93 1.82 30.61
N PRO A 112 -14.28 2.77 29.72
CA PRO A 112 -15.09 2.46 28.55
C PRO A 112 -14.25 1.70 27.53
N VAL A 113 -14.80 0.60 27.00
CA VAL A 113 -14.11 -0.27 26.04
C VAL A 113 -15.06 -0.69 24.91
N GLU A 114 -14.48 -1.00 23.75
CA GLU A 114 -15.15 -1.83 22.77
C GLU A 114 -14.88 -3.31 23.15
N LEU A 115 -15.90 -3.99 23.64
CA LEU A 115 -15.83 -5.43 23.96
C LEU A 115 -16.01 -6.24 22.67
N VAL A 116 -14.97 -7.00 22.30
CA VAL A 116 -14.94 -7.80 21.07
C VAL A 116 -15.12 -9.28 21.42
N GLY A 117 -16.26 -9.83 21.06
CA GLY A 117 -16.51 -11.27 21.10
C GLY A 117 -15.86 -11.93 19.90
N VAL A 118 -15.01 -12.92 20.14
CA VAL A 118 -14.24 -13.65 19.14
C VAL A 118 -14.51 -15.15 19.21
N ASP A 119 -14.20 -15.87 18.13
CA ASP A 119 -14.10 -17.33 18.16
C ASP A 119 -12.67 -17.73 18.55
N PRO A 120 -12.44 -18.25 19.78
CA PRO A 120 -11.09 -18.59 20.24
C PRO A 120 -10.40 -19.68 19.42
N ALA A 121 -11.14 -20.45 18.62
CA ALA A 121 -10.59 -21.52 17.79
C ALA A 121 -9.95 -20.95 16.49
N THR A 122 -10.53 -19.90 15.92
CA THR A 122 -10.11 -19.35 14.62
C THR A 122 -9.32 -18.04 14.72
N GLU A 123 -9.52 -17.28 15.79
CA GLU A 123 -8.88 -15.97 16.00
C GLU A 123 -7.35 -16.05 16.01
N PRO A 124 -6.68 -16.99 16.76
CA PRO A 124 -5.21 -17.07 16.80
C PRO A 124 -4.58 -17.46 15.47
N SER A 125 -5.31 -18.16 14.59
CA SER A 125 -4.81 -18.48 13.24
C SER A 125 -4.95 -17.30 12.28
N THR A 126 -5.83 -16.37 12.59
CA THR A 126 -6.16 -15.22 11.74
C THR A 126 -5.31 -14.00 12.11
N PHE A 127 -5.07 -13.74 13.40
CA PHE A 127 -4.35 -12.55 13.85
C PHE A 127 -3.09 -12.88 14.67
N ARG A 128 -1.96 -12.31 14.25
CA ARG A 128 -0.66 -12.55 14.90
C ARG A 128 -0.58 -11.98 16.31
N PHE A 129 -1.15 -10.79 16.56
CA PHE A 129 -1.05 -10.14 17.86
C PHE A 129 -1.63 -10.98 19.00
N VAL A 130 -2.60 -11.84 18.69
CA VAL A 130 -3.18 -12.80 19.63
C VAL A 130 -2.16 -13.83 20.11
N ARG A 131 -1.12 -14.13 19.32
CA ARG A 131 -0.03 -15.06 19.67
C ARG A 131 1.05 -14.40 20.52
N GLU A 132 1.08 -13.08 20.55
CA GLU A 132 2.10 -12.27 21.24
C GLU A 132 1.60 -11.81 22.62
N ILE A 133 0.85 -12.69 23.33
CA ILE A 133 0.41 -12.42 24.70
C ILE A 133 1.63 -12.36 25.59
N THR A 134 1.82 -11.23 26.26
CA THR A 134 3.01 -10.97 27.06
C THR A 134 2.87 -11.58 28.46
N HIS A 135 1.65 -11.58 29.00
CA HIS A 135 1.38 -12.14 30.33
C HIS A 135 0.14 -13.03 30.29
N GLY A 136 0.23 -14.22 30.86
CA GLY A 136 -0.88 -15.16 30.90
C GLY A 136 -1.07 -15.99 29.61
N ARG A 137 -2.30 -16.14 29.17
CA ARG A 137 -2.67 -16.95 28.01
C ARG A 137 -3.84 -16.34 27.25
N TYR A 138 -4.06 -16.83 26.02
CA TYR A 138 -5.24 -16.48 25.25
C TYR A 138 -6.49 -17.28 25.69
N LEU A 139 -7.66 -16.84 25.22
CA LEU A 139 -8.94 -17.51 25.39
C LEU A 139 -8.86 -18.94 24.84
N ARG A 140 -9.52 -19.89 25.50
CA ARG A 140 -9.62 -21.28 25.04
C ARG A 140 -11.00 -21.56 24.43
N PRO A 141 -11.07 -22.38 23.38
CA PRO A 141 -12.35 -22.83 22.85
C PRO A 141 -13.23 -23.48 23.93
N GLY A 142 -14.49 -23.05 24.01
CA GLY A 142 -15.45 -23.53 24.99
C GLY A 142 -15.31 -22.95 26.41
N GLU A 143 -14.35 -22.06 26.64
CA GLU A 143 -14.20 -21.35 27.90
C GLU A 143 -15.05 -20.07 27.90
N HIS A 144 -15.75 -19.80 28.99
CA HIS A 144 -16.63 -18.65 29.18
C HIS A 144 -16.25 -17.85 30.43
N GLY A 145 -16.66 -16.58 30.47
CA GLY A 145 -16.40 -15.69 31.60
C GLY A 145 -14.93 -15.34 31.75
N THR A 146 -14.15 -15.37 30.64
CA THR A 146 -12.76 -15.01 30.61
C THR A 146 -12.51 -13.87 29.63
N VAL A 147 -11.52 -13.02 29.91
CA VAL A 147 -11.19 -11.84 29.10
C VAL A 147 -9.69 -11.71 28.91
N VAL A 148 -9.31 -11.24 27.72
CA VAL A 148 -7.97 -10.79 27.40
C VAL A 148 -8.01 -9.27 27.24
N LEU A 149 -7.15 -8.58 27.98
CA LEU A 149 -7.06 -7.12 28.00
C LEU A 149 -5.75 -6.65 27.36
N GLY A 150 -5.77 -5.48 26.75
CA GLY A 150 -4.54 -4.75 26.47
C GLY A 150 -3.98 -4.10 27.73
N GLN A 151 -2.66 -3.92 27.76
CA GLN A 151 -1.94 -3.39 28.93
C GLN A 151 -2.52 -2.07 29.44
N SER A 152 -2.85 -1.14 28.54
CA SER A 152 -3.39 0.18 28.91
C SER A 152 -4.76 0.09 29.61
N ILE A 153 -5.61 -0.89 29.24
CA ILE A 153 -6.88 -1.14 29.95
C ILE A 153 -6.58 -1.74 31.33
N ALA A 154 -5.69 -2.74 31.39
CA ALA A 154 -5.30 -3.39 32.65
C ALA A 154 -4.72 -2.38 33.65
N ASP A 155 -3.83 -1.48 33.20
CA ASP A 155 -3.22 -0.44 34.02
C ASP A 155 -4.27 0.57 34.54
N ARG A 156 -5.21 1.01 33.70
CA ARG A 156 -6.28 1.94 34.09
C ARG A 156 -7.27 1.32 35.07
N LEU A 157 -7.52 0.03 34.94
CA LEU A 157 -8.36 -0.74 35.88
C LEU A 157 -7.57 -1.14 37.15
N ARG A 158 -6.25 -1.13 37.10
CA ARG A 158 -5.34 -1.74 38.08
C ARG A 158 -5.58 -3.26 38.22
N ALA A 159 -5.93 -3.90 37.09
CA ALA A 159 -6.21 -5.32 37.03
C ALA A 159 -4.97 -6.11 36.62
N GLY A 160 -4.70 -7.19 37.33
CA GLY A 160 -3.70 -8.19 36.99
C GLY A 160 -4.30 -9.47 36.42
N LEU A 161 -3.43 -10.48 36.22
CA LEU A 161 -3.88 -11.83 35.87
C LEU A 161 -4.69 -12.41 37.04
N ASP A 162 -5.70 -13.21 36.68
CA ASP A 162 -6.65 -13.89 37.59
C ASP A 162 -7.56 -12.95 38.38
N ASP A 163 -7.50 -11.64 38.17
CA ASP A 163 -8.46 -10.70 38.74
C ASP A 163 -9.82 -10.81 38.03
N ASP A 164 -10.87 -10.59 38.79
CA ASP A 164 -12.26 -10.57 38.29
C ASP A 164 -12.66 -9.10 38.03
N ILE A 165 -13.10 -8.81 36.81
CA ILE A 165 -13.62 -7.49 36.38
C ILE A 165 -15.10 -7.59 36.03
N LEU A 166 -15.85 -6.52 36.26
CA LEU A 166 -17.27 -6.43 35.90
C LEU A 166 -17.39 -5.76 34.52
N ALA A 167 -17.89 -6.48 33.53
CA ALA A 167 -18.26 -5.93 32.24
C ALA A 167 -19.75 -5.62 32.22
N THR A 168 -20.11 -4.40 31.85
CA THR A 168 -21.49 -3.92 31.75
C THR A 168 -21.76 -3.41 30.34
N ALA A 169 -22.77 -3.94 29.67
CA ALA A 169 -23.20 -3.50 28.34
C ALA A 169 -24.72 -3.23 28.31
N VAL A 170 -25.13 -2.48 27.26
CA VAL A 170 -26.55 -2.15 27.06
C VAL A 170 -27.12 -3.07 25.98
N GLY A 171 -28.10 -3.86 26.33
CA GLY A 171 -28.86 -4.73 25.43
C GLY A 171 -29.77 -3.94 24.46
N PRO A 172 -30.37 -4.62 23.45
CA PRO A 172 -31.15 -3.97 22.37
C PRO A 172 -32.35 -3.17 22.84
N ARG A 173 -32.95 -3.56 23.96
CA ARG A 173 -34.11 -2.88 24.55
C ARG A 173 -33.76 -1.89 25.66
N GLY A 174 -32.45 -1.53 25.77
CA GLY A 174 -31.99 -0.64 26.84
C GLY A 174 -31.80 -1.32 28.19
N SER A 175 -31.89 -2.67 28.28
CA SER A 175 -31.53 -3.40 29.48
C SER A 175 -30.03 -3.26 29.76
N ILE A 176 -29.68 -3.07 31.01
CA ILE A 176 -28.28 -3.07 31.45
C ILE A 176 -27.97 -4.46 31.97
N GLU A 177 -27.04 -5.12 31.29
CA GLU A 177 -26.60 -6.46 31.65
C GLU A 177 -25.12 -6.40 32.07
N SER A 178 -24.79 -7.21 33.09
CA SER A 178 -23.43 -7.26 33.61
C SER A 178 -22.96 -8.69 33.76
N ALA A 179 -21.69 -8.94 33.52
CA ALA A 179 -21.05 -10.22 33.70
C ALA A 179 -19.69 -10.06 34.37
N MET A 180 -19.38 -10.98 35.29
CA MET A 180 -18.01 -11.08 35.85
C MET A 180 -17.13 -11.80 34.81
N LEU A 181 -15.97 -11.23 34.54
CA LEU A 181 -14.98 -11.76 33.60
C LEU A 181 -13.63 -11.88 34.32
N ARG A 182 -13.01 -13.05 34.24
CA ARG A 182 -11.65 -13.26 34.76
C ARG A 182 -10.61 -12.90 33.74
N VAL A 183 -9.62 -12.09 34.12
CA VAL A 183 -8.49 -11.70 33.28
C VAL A 183 -7.53 -12.89 33.14
N VAL A 184 -7.48 -13.50 31.94
CA VAL A 184 -6.63 -14.67 31.66
C VAL A 184 -5.38 -14.33 30.85
N GLY A 185 -5.34 -13.14 30.27
CA GLY A 185 -4.17 -12.68 29.50
C GLY A 185 -4.14 -11.18 29.34
N ILE A 186 -2.92 -10.66 29.25
CA ILE A 186 -2.66 -9.25 28.98
C ILE A 186 -1.72 -9.16 27.78
N VAL A 187 -2.13 -8.37 26.78
CA VAL A 187 -1.39 -8.12 25.55
C VAL A 187 -0.69 -6.78 25.66
N VAL A 188 0.61 -6.76 25.40
CA VAL A 188 1.42 -5.55 25.30
C VAL A 188 1.81 -5.32 23.86
N THR A 189 1.20 -4.34 23.22
CA THR A 189 1.46 -4.06 21.82
C THR A 189 2.58 -3.04 21.62
N GLY A 190 2.93 -2.31 22.69
CA GLY A 190 3.89 -1.22 22.66
C GLY A 190 3.28 0.13 22.25
N SER A 191 1.97 0.20 22.08
CA SER A 191 1.24 1.46 21.81
C SER A 191 0.04 1.55 22.76
N GLU A 192 -0.06 2.68 23.46
CA GLU A 192 -1.16 2.93 24.42
C GLU A 192 -2.54 2.83 23.75
N ASP A 193 -2.71 3.48 22.59
CA ASP A 193 -3.98 3.49 21.87
C ASP A 193 -4.40 2.09 21.42
N ALA A 194 -3.44 1.29 21.00
CA ALA A 194 -3.71 -0.06 20.56
C ALA A 194 -4.02 -0.99 21.73
N ASP A 195 -3.34 -0.84 22.84
CA ASP A 195 -3.65 -1.58 24.06
C ASP A 195 -5.05 -1.18 24.61
N LEU A 196 -5.51 0.05 24.40
CA LEU A 196 -6.87 0.47 24.71
C LEU A 196 -7.94 -0.15 23.78
N ALA A 197 -7.55 -0.65 22.62
CA ALA A 197 -8.48 -1.30 21.67
C ALA A 197 -8.62 -2.81 21.88
N VAL A 198 -7.83 -3.42 22.77
CA VAL A 198 -7.84 -4.86 23.02
C VAL A 198 -8.67 -5.18 24.28
N CYS A 199 -9.92 -5.61 24.07
CA CYS A 199 -10.75 -6.19 25.12
C CYS A 199 -11.54 -7.35 24.50
N GLN A 200 -11.02 -8.59 24.62
CA GLN A 200 -11.53 -9.75 23.91
C GLN A 200 -12.10 -10.80 24.86
N VAL A 201 -13.28 -11.31 24.50
CA VAL A 201 -13.98 -12.39 25.21
C VAL A 201 -14.48 -13.43 24.20
N ALA A 202 -14.96 -14.58 24.68
CA ALA A 202 -15.65 -15.52 23.78
C ALA A 202 -16.92 -14.87 23.20
N ILE A 203 -17.25 -15.16 21.94
CA ILE A 203 -18.41 -14.55 21.26
C ILE A 203 -19.72 -14.88 21.95
N GLU A 204 -19.80 -16.04 22.60
CA GLU A 204 -20.95 -16.48 23.39
C GLU A 204 -21.17 -15.58 24.61
N ASP A 205 -20.12 -15.05 25.21
CA ASP A 205 -20.22 -14.16 26.37
C ASP A 205 -20.78 -12.80 25.97
N VAL A 206 -20.38 -12.27 24.77
CA VAL A 206 -21.03 -11.08 24.21
C VAL A 206 -22.50 -11.36 23.90
N THR A 207 -22.84 -12.55 23.41
CA THR A 207 -24.23 -12.94 23.13
C THR A 207 -25.04 -12.97 24.40
N LYS A 208 -24.51 -13.51 25.51
CA LYS A 208 -25.20 -13.54 26.83
C LYS A 208 -25.39 -12.12 27.36
N LEU A 209 -24.32 -11.28 27.26
CA LEU A 209 -24.32 -9.93 27.80
C LEU A 209 -25.25 -8.97 27.03
N THR A 210 -25.36 -9.15 25.71
CA THR A 210 -26.17 -8.26 24.88
C THR A 210 -27.52 -8.83 24.47
N GLY A 211 -27.73 -10.14 24.58
CA GLY A 211 -28.91 -10.82 24.04
C GLY A 211 -28.94 -10.93 22.51
N LEU A 212 -27.90 -10.42 21.80
CA LEU A 212 -27.80 -10.44 20.36
C LEU A 212 -27.11 -11.72 19.88
N LYS A 213 -27.89 -12.62 19.27
CA LYS A 213 -27.38 -13.89 18.74
C LYS A 213 -26.68 -13.73 17.38
N GLY A 214 -25.68 -14.56 17.13
CA GLY A 214 -24.96 -14.60 15.86
C GLY A 214 -23.74 -13.68 15.80
N ALA A 215 -23.05 -13.70 14.66
CA ALA A 215 -21.87 -12.87 14.42
C ALA A 215 -22.28 -11.50 13.86
N GLY A 216 -21.54 -10.47 14.27
CA GLY A 216 -21.66 -9.13 13.71
C GLY A 216 -20.85 -8.96 12.42
N GLU A 217 -19.80 -9.76 12.28
CA GLU A 217 -18.91 -9.67 11.13
C GLU A 217 -18.16 -10.98 10.89
N VAL A 218 -17.82 -11.27 9.62
CA VAL A 218 -16.83 -12.28 9.24
C VAL A 218 -15.58 -11.57 8.74
N VAL A 219 -14.46 -11.76 9.41
CA VAL A 219 -13.17 -11.18 9.04
C VAL A 219 -12.40 -12.18 8.20
N VAL A 220 -11.87 -11.71 7.08
CA VAL A 220 -11.20 -12.52 6.06
C VAL A 220 -9.77 -12.03 5.87
N MET A 221 -8.84 -12.95 6.01
CA MET A 221 -7.43 -12.72 5.70
C MET A 221 -7.11 -13.33 4.34
N ALA A 222 -6.62 -12.51 3.42
CA ALA A 222 -6.10 -12.95 2.14
C ALA A 222 -4.66 -13.48 2.30
N GLY A 223 -4.28 -14.45 1.49
CA GLY A 223 -2.89 -14.90 1.39
C GLY A 223 -1.97 -13.84 0.78
N ASP A 224 -2.49 -13.08 -0.18
CA ASP A 224 -1.89 -11.84 -0.70
C ASP A 224 -2.90 -10.70 -0.55
N TRP A 225 -2.52 -9.64 0.14
CA TRP A 225 -3.38 -8.47 0.35
C TRP A 225 -3.82 -7.80 -0.98
N ARG A 226 -3.04 -7.97 -2.05
CA ARG A 226 -3.36 -7.45 -3.38
C ARG A 226 -4.60 -8.11 -4.00
N ALA A 227 -4.95 -9.30 -3.52
CA ALA A 227 -6.17 -10.00 -3.93
C ALA A 227 -7.44 -9.54 -3.19
N ALA A 228 -7.34 -8.60 -2.26
CA ALA A 228 -8.47 -8.17 -1.43
C ALA A 228 -9.68 -7.71 -2.24
N ASP A 229 -9.46 -6.91 -3.31
CA ASP A 229 -10.55 -6.46 -4.18
C ASP A 229 -11.22 -7.62 -4.93
N ALA A 230 -10.42 -8.56 -5.47
CA ALA A 230 -10.94 -9.74 -6.17
C ALA A 230 -11.72 -10.66 -5.21
N ILE A 231 -11.24 -10.83 -3.98
CA ILE A 231 -11.93 -11.60 -2.94
C ILE A 231 -13.25 -10.92 -2.56
N ARG A 232 -13.27 -9.60 -2.34
CA ARG A 232 -14.49 -8.83 -2.09
C ARG A 232 -15.53 -9.03 -3.19
N ASP A 233 -15.12 -8.92 -4.45
CA ASP A 233 -16.02 -9.04 -5.59
C ASP A 233 -16.60 -10.47 -5.69
N ALA A 234 -15.77 -11.49 -5.47
CA ALA A 234 -16.19 -12.88 -5.44
C ALA A 234 -17.15 -13.17 -4.27
N LEU A 235 -16.93 -12.58 -3.09
CA LEU A 235 -17.81 -12.70 -1.94
C LEU A 235 -19.15 -12.02 -2.22
N THR A 236 -19.15 -10.78 -2.69
CA THR A 236 -20.36 -9.98 -2.94
C THR A 236 -21.36 -10.70 -3.84
N GLN A 237 -20.90 -11.54 -4.77
CA GLN A 237 -21.76 -12.32 -5.66
C GLN A 237 -22.43 -13.54 -5.00
N ARG A 238 -21.91 -13.97 -3.83
CA ARG A 238 -22.30 -15.22 -3.17
C ARG A 238 -22.93 -15.03 -1.79
N LEU A 239 -22.82 -13.82 -1.23
CA LEU A 239 -23.42 -13.48 0.06
C LEU A 239 -24.94 -13.47 -0.01
N THR A 240 -25.59 -13.79 1.10
CA THR A 240 -27.05 -13.85 1.25
C THR A 240 -27.56 -12.73 2.16
N GLY A 241 -28.87 -12.51 2.19
CA GLY A 241 -29.51 -11.56 3.12
C GLY A 241 -29.19 -10.08 2.85
N GLY A 242 -28.41 -9.77 1.80
CA GLY A 242 -27.96 -8.41 1.49
C GLY A 242 -26.75 -7.97 2.30
N ASP A 243 -26.04 -8.90 2.93
CA ASP A 243 -24.77 -8.65 3.61
C ASP A 243 -23.71 -8.19 2.60
N GLU A 244 -22.78 -7.36 3.03
CA GLU A 244 -21.84 -6.65 2.17
C GLU A 244 -20.40 -7.06 2.46
N ALA A 245 -19.59 -7.30 1.42
CA ALA A 245 -18.16 -7.47 1.57
C ALA A 245 -17.44 -6.13 1.38
N MET A 246 -16.56 -5.77 2.29
CA MET A 246 -15.80 -4.52 2.27
C MET A 246 -14.31 -4.79 2.43
N THR A 247 -13.48 -4.08 1.67
CA THR A 247 -12.02 -4.15 1.83
C THR A 247 -11.56 -3.30 3.01
N TRP A 248 -10.33 -3.56 3.50
CA TRP A 248 -9.72 -2.78 4.57
C TRP A 248 -9.69 -1.27 4.28
N GLY A 249 -9.50 -0.87 3.02
CA GLY A 249 -9.50 0.54 2.62
C GLY A 249 -10.89 1.19 2.65
N GLU A 250 -11.97 0.41 2.58
CA GLU A 250 -13.35 0.89 2.73
C GLU A 250 -13.79 0.92 4.20
N LEU A 251 -13.25 0.00 5.00
CA LEU A 251 -13.52 -0.10 6.44
C LEU A 251 -12.83 1.02 7.24
N ALA A 252 -11.63 1.40 6.83
CA ALA A 252 -10.83 2.45 7.44
C ALA A 252 -10.53 3.56 6.42
N PRO A 253 -11.50 4.40 6.08
CA PRO A 253 -11.36 5.45 5.07
C PRO A 253 -10.28 6.49 5.43
N GLU A 254 -9.94 6.64 6.70
CA GLU A 254 -8.84 7.49 7.16
C GLU A 254 -7.50 7.03 6.57
N PHE A 255 -7.24 5.73 6.55
CA PHE A 255 -6.06 5.15 5.90
C PHE A 255 -6.06 5.42 4.40
N LYS A 256 -7.22 5.22 3.76
CA LYS A 256 -7.37 5.47 2.33
C LYS A 256 -7.17 6.94 2.00
N GLY A 257 -7.72 7.85 2.80
CA GLY A 257 -7.60 9.29 2.59
C GLY A 257 -6.15 9.78 2.65
N HIS A 258 -5.41 9.39 3.69
CA HIS A 258 -3.98 9.71 3.80
C HIS A 258 -3.17 9.09 2.68
N ASN A 259 -3.43 7.83 2.33
CA ASN A 259 -2.74 7.15 1.25
C ASN A 259 -2.97 7.84 -0.11
N GLU A 260 -4.19 8.32 -0.39
CA GLU A 260 -4.50 9.04 -1.64
C GLU A 260 -3.84 10.42 -1.68
N GLN A 261 -3.78 11.16 -0.57
CA GLN A 261 -3.04 12.42 -0.47
C GLN A 261 -1.54 12.22 -0.71
N ASP A 262 -0.96 11.20 -0.07
CA ASP A 262 0.43 10.85 -0.25
C ASP A 262 0.74 10.38 -1.67
N LYS A 263 -0.15 9.61 -2.29
CA LYS A 263 -0.04 9.23 -3.70
C LYS A 263 -0.14 10.44 -4.62
N ALA A 264 -0.98 11.42 -4.31
CA ALA A 264 -1.07 12.66 -5.07
C ALA A 264 0.23 13.47 -4.96
N ALA A 265 0.77 13.64 -3.76
CA ALA A 265 2.06 14.30 -3.53
C ALA A 265 3.20 13.57 -4.26
N ALA A 266 3.27 12.24 -4.17
CA ALA A 266 4.26 11.43 -4.87
C ALA A 266 4.13 11.54 -6.39
N ARG A 267 2.91 11.59 -6.94
CA ARG A 267 2.67 11.84 -8.38
C ARG A 267 3.19 13.21 -8.79
N PHE A 268 2.95 14.23 -7.97
CA PHE A 268 3.43 15.59 -8.24
C PHE A 268 4.97 15.67 -8.23
N VAL A 269 5.63 15.11 -7.22
CA VAL A 269 7.11 15.05 -7.16
C VAL A 269 7.66 14.27 -8.37
N ARG A 270 7.06 13.13 -8.70
CA ARG A 270 7.45 12.34 -9.89
C ARG A 270 7.29 13.14 -11.19
N ALA A 271 6.21 13.90 -11.33
CA ALA A 271 6.01 14.76 -12.51
C ALA A 271 7.10 15.83 -12.63
N ILE A 272 7.52 16.43 -11.52
CA ILE A 272 8.63 17.41 -11.49
C ILE A 272 9.93 16.73 -11.92
N ILE A 273 10.27 15.57 -11.37
CA ILE A 273 11.49 14.82 -11.73
C ILE A 273 11.49 14.51 -13.22
N LEU A 274 10.37 14.01 -13.76
CA LEU A 274 10.22 13.71 -15.18
C LEU A 274 10.35 14.97 -16.03
N LEU A 275 9.77 16.09 -15.62
CA LEU A 275 9.89 17.36 -16.32
C LEU A 275 11.35 17.83 -16.40
N ILE A 276 12.10 17.73 -15.30
CA ILE A 276 13.53 18.08 -15.28
C ILE A 276 14.33 17.19 -16.24
N VAL A 277 14.07 15.87 -16.23
CA VAL A 277 14.71 14.92 -17.14
C VAL A 277 14.36 15.25 -18.60
N LEU A 278 13.06 15.49 -18.89
CA LEU A 278 12.57 15.86 -20.22
C LEU A 278 13.26 17.14 -20.74
N LEU A 279 13.34 18.18 -19.94
CA LEU A 279 13.98 19.44 -20.31
C LEU A 279 15.48 19.26 -20.53
N GLY A 280 16.18 18.50 -19.69
CA GLY A 280 17.59 18.18 -19.85
C GLY A 280 17.86 17.41 -21.14
N VAL A 281 17.07 16.39 -21.43
CA VAL A 281 17.17 15.59 -22.67
C VAL A 281 16.85 16.44 -23.91
N ALA A 282 15.75 17.22 -23.86
CA ALA A 282 15.35 18.09 -24.97
C ALA A 282 16.44 19.11 -25.31
N SER A 283 17.02 19.74 -24.29
CA SER A 283 18.13 20.70 -24.46
C SER A 283 19.37 20.05 -25.09
N ALA A 284 19.74 18.85 -24.60
CA ALA A 284 20.86 18.10 -25.12
C ALA A 284 20.64 17.65 -26.58
N GLN A 285 19.43 17.20 -26.92
CA GLN A 285 19.05 16.78 -28.25
C GLN A 285 18.96 17.96 -29.21
N LEU A 286 18.41 19.10 -28.77
CA LEU A 286 18.37 20.31 -29.60
C LEU A 286 19.77 20.80 -29.95
N ALA A 287 20.67 20.83 -28.97
CA ALA A 287 22.08 21.16 -29.22
C ALA A 287 22.72 20.18 -30.24
N ALA A 288 22.43 18.88 -30.14
CA ALA A 288 22.90 17.88 -31.10
C ALA A 288 22.42 18.15 -32.53
N VAL A 289 21.14 18.49 -32.67
CA VAL A 289 20.53 18.81 -33.97
C VAL A 289 21.14 20.07 -34.55
N LEU A 290 21.34 21.12 -33.73
CA LEU A 290 21.98 22.38 -34.18
C LEU A 290 23.42 22.17 -34.66
N GLU A 291 24.23 21.41 -33.94
CA GLU A 291 25.60 21.05 -34.34
C GLU A 291 25.65 20.31 -35.69
N ARG A 292 24.64 19.47 -35.96
CA ARG A 292 24.54 18.65 -37.18
C ARG A 292 23.64 19.26 -38.26
N ARG A 293 23.27 20.54 -38.12
CA ARG A 293 22.34 21.22 -39.03
C ARG A 293 22.77 21.14 -40.50
N ARG A 294 24.08 21.20 -40.79
CA ARG A 294 24.61 21.04 -42.15
C ARG A 294 24.41 19.63 -42.69
N GLU A 295 24.64 18.60 -41.88
CA GLU A 295 24.39 17.20 -42.27
C GLU A 295 22.93 17.00 -42.67
N PHE A 296 22.00 17.52 -41.87
CA PHE A 296 20.54 17.46 -42.17
C PHE A 296 20.18 18.25 -43.43
N ALA A 297 20.81 19.41 -43.65
CA ALA A 297 20.59 20.20 -44.87
C ALA A 297 21.05 19.45 -46.13
N VAL A 298 22.20 18.78 -46.10
CA VAL A 298 22.71 17.96 -47.22
C VAL A 298 21.78 16.76 -47.46
N LEU A 299 21.34 16.07 -46.41
CA LEU A 299 20.40 14.96 -46.56
C LEU A 299 19.05 15.40 -47.15
N SER A 300 18.55 16.59 -46.78
CA SER A 300 17.35 17.20 -47.37
C SER A 300 17.57 17.56 -48.84
N ALA A 301 18.73 18.14 -49.21
CA ALA A 301 19.08 18.46 -50.60
C ALA A 301 19.19 17.19 -51.47
N LEU A 302 19.59 16.06 -50.90
CA LEU A 302 19.65 14.74 -51.56
C LEU A 302 18.25 14.05 -51.64
N GLY A 303 17.16 14.74 -51.22
CA GLY A 303 15.79 14.27 -51.38
C GLY A 303 15.27 13.42 -50.20
N MET A 304 15.94 13.44 -49.04
CA MET A 304 15.42 12.75 -47.87
C MET A 304 14.12 13.42 -47.40
N ARG A 305 13.06 12.61 -47.18
CA ARG A 305 11.78 13.11 -46.69
C ARG A 305 11.88 13.57 -45.24
N ALA A 306 11.18 14.65 -44.89
CA ALA A 306 11.13 15.20 -43.52
C ALA A 306 10.73 14.12 -42.46
N GLY A 307 9.78 13.26 -42.77
CA GLY A 307 9.40 12.15 -41.89
C GLY A 307 10.54 11.16 -41.62
N THR A 308 11.42 10.91 -42.59
CA THR A 308 12.57 10.02 -42.40
C THR A 308 13.61 10.66 -41.47
N MET A 309 13.77 11.99 -41.50
CA MET A 309 14.63 12.72 -40.56
C MET A 309 14.10 12.65 -39.14
N VAL A 310 12.78 12.83 -38.95
CA VAL A 310 12.13 12.68 -37.64
C VAL A 310 12.37 11.26 -37.07
N VAL A 311 12.16 10.24 -37.88
CA VAL A 311 12.40 8.85 -37.46
C VAL A 311 13.87 8.62 -37.09
N LEU A 312 14.81 9.18 -37.81
CA LEU A 312 16.24 9.07 -37.51
C LEU A 312 16.58 9.65 -36.13
N VAL A 313 16.08 10.86 -35.82
CA VAL A 313 16.30 11.53 -34.53
C VAL A 313 15.62 10.75 -33.39
N LEU A 314 14.40 10.22 -33.61
CA LEU A 314 13.72 9.41 -32.61
C LEU A 314 14.42 8.06 -32.37
N GLN A 315 15.02 7.45 -33.38
CA GLN A 315 15.82 6.23 -33.19
C GLN A 315 17.09 6.53 -32.38
N GLU A 316 17.74 7.67 -32.59
CA GLU A 316 18.86 8.12 -31.76
C GLU A 316 18.43 8.36 -30.31
N ALA A 317 17.28 9.01 -30.11
CA ALA A 317 16.69 9.21 -28.78
C ALA A 317 16.35 7.89 -28.08
N ALA A 318 15.78 6.91 -28.81
CA ALA A 318 15.51 5.59 -28.26
C ALA A 318 16.77 4.86 -27.83
N ALA A 319 17.85 4.95 -28.61
CA ALA A 319 19.15 4.37 -28.25
C ALA A 319 19.72 5.00 -26.98
N LEU A 320 19.65 6.34 -26.85
CA LEU A 320 20.03 7.06 -25.62
C LEU A 320 19.13 6.68 -24.42
N GLY A 321 17.83 6.53 -24.65
CA GLY A 321 16.90 6.05 -23.64
C GLY A 321 17.23 4.65 -23.14
N LEU A 322 17.58 3.73 -24.05
CA LEU A 322 18.02 2.38 -23.67
C LEU A 322 19.33 2.40 -22.88
N ALA A 323 20.30 3.20 -23.31
CA ALA A 323 21.55 3.38 -22.56
C ALA A 323 21.29 3.98 -21.17
N GLY A 324 20.39 4.98 -21.07
CA GLY A 324 19.93 5.56 -19.82
C GLY A 324 19.21 4.54 -18.92
N ALA A 325 18.40 3.66 -19.52
CA ALA A 325 17.73 2.57 -18.80
C ALA A 325 18.72 1.58 -18.16
N VAL A 326 19.82 1.26 -18.87
CA VAL A 326 20.88 0.41 -18.32
C VAL A 326 21.53 1.06 -17.10
N VAL A 327 21.85 2.36 -17.18
CA VAL A 327 22.41 3.12 -16.05
C VAL A 327 21.40 3.22 -14.92
N ALA A 328 20.12 3.48 -15.23
CA ALA A 328 19.05 3.53 -14.25
C ALA A 328 18.90 2.20 -13.49
N LEU A 329 18.92 1.07 -14.21
CA LEU A 329 18.84 -0.27 -13.60
C LEU A 329 20.09 -0.57 -12.75
N ALA A 330 21.28 -0.18 -13.22
CA ALA A 330 22.52 -0.37 -12.46
C ALA A 330 22.52 0.38 -11.11
N ILE A 331 21.83 1.52 -11.03
CA ILE A 331 21.68 2.32 -9.80
C ILE A 331 20.46 1.82 -9.00
N ALA A 332 19.30 1.67 -9.64
CA ALA A 332 18.03 1.40 -8.96
C ALA A 332 17.97 0.00 -8.36
N LEU A 333 18.45 -1.04 -9.06
CA LEU A 333 18.34 -2.41 -8.54
C LEU A 333 19.04 -2.61 -7.19
N PRO A 334 20.33 -2.22 -7.00
CA PRO A 334 20.96 -2.39 -5.71
C PRO A 334 20.34 -1.51 -4.62
N VAL A 335 19.95 -0.26 -4.94
CA VAL A 335 19.35 0.67 -3.97
C VAL A 335 17.98 0.18 -3.52
N VAL A 336 17.09 -0.19 -4.47
CA VAL A 336 15.75 -0.69 -4.14
C VAL A 336 15.84 -2.05 -3.43
N TRP A 337 16.75 -2.93 -3.84
CA TRP A 337 16.95 -4.22 -3.19
C TRP A 337 17.42 -4.06 -1.74
N GLN A 338 18.38 -3.15 -1.51
CA GLN A 338 18.84 -2.83 -0.16
C GLN A 338 17.68 -2.27 0.68
N PHE A 339 16.92 -1.31 0.13
CA PHE A 339 15.77 -0.71 0.79
C PHE A 339 14.66 -1.73 1.09
N ALA A 340 14.42 -2.68 0.19
CA ALA A 340 13.45 -3.77 0.41
C ALA A 340 13.92 -4.77 1.49
N ARG A 341 15.24 -4.92 1.72
CA ARG A 341 15.78 -5.85 2.72
C ARG A 341 15.97 -5.23 4.10
N THR A 342 16.58 -4.06 4.16
CA THR A 342 16.89 -3.41 5.43
C THR A 342 15.77 -2.53 5.95
N GLY A 343 14.92 -2.03 5.03
CA GLY A 343 13.92 -1.03 5.35
C GLY A 343 14.53 0.32 5.75
N LEU A 344 13.66 1.27 5.99
CA LEU A 344 13.97 2.55 6.64
C LEU A 344 13.44 2.48 8.08
N ASP A 345 14.35 2.50 9.04
CA ASP A 345 13.98 2.50 10.45
C ASP A 345 13.46 3.90 10.85
N LEU A 346 12.18 3.96 11.18
CA LEU A 346 11.50 5.17 11.61
C LEU A 346 11.50 5.38 13.13
N ARG A 347 12.14 4.48 13.91
CA ARG A 347 12.20 4.57 15.38
C ARG A 347 12.82 5.88 15.84
N SER A 348 13.79 6.39 15.10
CA SER A 348 14.43 7.68 15.41
C SER A 348 13.48 8.88 15.26
N ALA A 349 12.45 8.77 14.42
CA ALA A 349 11.49 9.83 14.16
C ALA A 349 10.23 9.72 15.04
N TYR A 350 9.79 8.50 15.36
CA TYR A 350 8.52 8.23 16.05
C TYR A 350 8.70 7.59 17.46
N GLY A 351 9.93 7.37 17.91
CA GLY A 351 10.22 6.72 19.17
C GLY A 351 10.53 5.22 19.03
N SER A 352 10.92 4.59 20.13
CA SER A 352 11.41 3.21 20.15
C SER A 352 10.32 2.13 20.13
N SER A 353 9.05 2.51 20.21
CA SER A 353 7.89 1.60 20.24
C SER A 353 7.15 1.56 18.92
N ASN A 354 6.39 0.50 18.69
CA ASN A 354 5.40 0.46 17.63
C ASN A 354 4.49 1.68 17.78
N PHE A 355 4.21 2.37 16.67
CA PHE A 355 3.29 3.50 16.70
C PHE A 355 1.95 3.10 16.09
N THR A 356 0.88 3.70 16.59
CA THR A 356 -0.44 3.56 16.01
C THR A 356 -0.71 4.75 15.09
N PHE A 357 -1.23 4.42 13.93
CA PHE A 357 -1.77 5.41 13.03
C PHE A 357 -3.27 5.10 12.82
N SER A 358 -4.14 6.02 13.23
CA SER A 358 -5.61 5.83 13.19
C SER A 358 -6.08 4.50 13.83
N GLY A 359 -5.45 4.09 14.94
CA GLY A 359 -5.81 2.86 15.66
C GLY A 359 -5.26 1.56 15.09
N ALA A 360 -4.45 1.61 14.02
CA ALA A 360 -3.78 0.43 13.48
C ALA A 360 -2.30 0.37 13.87
N PHE A 361 -1.85 -0.84 14.15
CA PHE A 361 -0.44 -1.11 14.45
C PHE A 361 0.42 -0.93 13.22
N MET A 362 1.40 -0.05 13.29
CA MET A 362 2.41 0.10 12.26
C MET A 362 3.77 -0.32 12.80
N GLU A 363 4.41 -1.24 12.07
CA GLU A 363 5.80 -1.56 12.34
C GLU A 363 6.66 -0.32 12.08
N PRO A 364 7.64 0.01 12.95
CA PRO A 364 8.46 1.21 12.80
C PRO A 364 9.52 1.08 11.70
N VAL A 365 9.43 0.05 10.87
CA VAL A 365 10.34 -0.20 9.75
C VAL A 365 9.54 -0.19 8.44
N PHE A 366 9.93 0.71 7.57
CA PHE A 366 9.31 0.89 6.26
C PHE A 366 10.15 0.23 5.18
N TYR A 367 9.58 -0.72 4.45
CA TYR A 367 10.26 -1.46 3.37
C TYR A 367 9.79 -0.97 2.00
N GLY A 368 10.69 -1.00 1.02
CA GLY A 368 10.32 -0.80 -0.39
C GLY A 368 9.84 -2.10 -1.03
N ASP A 369 9.03 -1.98 -2.10
CA ASP A 369 8.65 -3.13 -2.93
C ASP A 369 9.73 -3.38 -4.00
N PHE A 370 10.28 -4.60 -4.00
CA PHE A 370 11.25 -5.06 -5.00
C PHE A 370 10.63 -6.20 -5.81
N GLY A 371 10.52 -6.02 -7.13
CA GLY A 371 9.89 -7.02 -7.98
C GLY A 371 10.27 -6.91 -9.45
N VAL A 372 9.81 -7.87 -10.24
CA VAL A 372 10.07 -7.98 -11.68
C VAL A 372 9.55 -6.76 -12.46
N TRP A 373 8.60 -6.01 -11.91
CA TRP A 373 8.01 -4.80 -12.47
C TRP A 373 9.03 -3.68 -12.73
N ILE A 374 10.16 -3.66 -12.00
CA ILE A 374 11.18 -2.61 -12.08
C ILE A 374 11.75 -2.52 -13.50
N VAL A 375 12.11 -3.65 -14.09
CA VAL A 375 12.80 -3.67 -15.39
C VAL A 375 11.92 -3.10 -16.51
N PRO A 376 10.71 -3.62 -16.78
CA PRO A 376 9.87 -3.08 -17.86
C PRO A 376 9.46 -1.62 -17.59
N TRP A 377 9.27 -1.24 -16.33
CA TRP A 377 8.90 0.12 -15.96
C TRP A 377 10.02 1.13 -16.23
N VAL A 378 11.27 0.79 -15.86
CA VAL A 378 12.46 1.63 -16.16
C VAL A 378 12.65 1.80 -17.66
N VAL A 379 12.57 0.71 -18.42
CA VAL A 379 12.76 0.75 -19.88
C VAL A 379 11.68 1.61 -20.53
N ALA A 380 10.43 1.40 -20.17
CA ALA A 380 9.31 2.18 -20.71
C ALA A 380 9.44 3.67 -20.37
N LEU A 381 9.83 3.99 -19.12
CA LEU A 381 10.00 5.36 -18.65
C LEU A 381 11.17 6.05 -19.38
N ALA A 382 12.34 5.42 -19.42
CA ALA A 382 13.55 6.02 -20.02
C ALA A 382 13.40 6.22 -21.52
N VAL A 383 12.91 5.20 -22.25
CA VAL A 383 12.70 5.30 -23.70
C VAL A 383 11.54 6.25 -24.00
N GLY A 384 10.42 6.15 -23.28
CA GLY A 384 9.26 7.02 -23.47
C GLY A 384 9.61 8.50 -23.22
N ALA A 385 10.30 8.79 -22.11
CA ALA A 385 10.71 10.15 -21.77
C ALA A 385 11.69 10.73 -22.81
N THR A 386 12.69 9.96 -23.25
CA THR A 386 13.65 10.42 -24.25
C THR A 386 13.01 10.64 -25.62
N MET A 387 12.09 9.77 -26.04
CA MET A 387 11.35 9.96 -27.30
C MET A 387 10.46 11.20 -27.24
N LEU A 388 9.72 11.41 -26.14
CA LEU A 388 8.88 12.60 -25.95
C LEU A 388 9.73 13.89 -25.96
N ALA A 389 10.85 13.90 -25.22
CA ALA A 389 11.74 15.04 -25.17
C ALA A 389 12.34 15.39 -26.54
N SER A 390 12.52 14.38 -27.41
CA SER A 390 13.13 14.54 -28.74
C SER A 390 12.12 14.90 -29.83
N LEU A 391 10.82 14.96 -29.56
CA LEU A 391 9.83 15.35 -30.58
C LEU A 391 10.06 16.74 -31.13
N TYR A 392 10.30 17.73 -30.26
CA TYR A 392 10.58 19.09 -30.69
C TYR A 392 11.91 19.22 -31.47
N PRO A 393 13.05 18.69 -31.00
CA PRO A 393 14.28 18.64 -31.76
C PRO A 393 14.15 17.92 -33.11
N ALA A 394 13.42 16.82 -33.17
CA ALA A 394 13.18 16.07 -34.40
C ALA A 394 12.35 16.87 -35.42
N TRP A 395 11.31 17.55 -34.96
CA TRP A 395 10.53 18.45 -35.80
C TRP A 395 11.35 19.63 -36.31
N PHE A 396 12.22 20.21 -35.46
CA PHE A 396 13.12 21.28 -35.84
C PHE A 396 14.13 20.83 -36.90
N ALA A 397 14.72 19.64 -36.77
CA ALA A 397 15.60 19.05 -37.76
C ALA A 397 14.92 18.90 -39.14
N ALA A 398 13.66 18.43 -39.13
CA ALA A 398 12.88 18.21 -40.37
C ALA A 398 12.48 19.48 -41.10
N ARG A 399 12.46 20.64 -40.44
CA ARG A 399 12.16 21.96 -41.04
C ARG A 399 13.40 22.81 -41.36
N THR A 400 14.59 22.24 -41.26
CA THR A 400 15.81 22.96 -41.61
C THR A 400 15.83 23.23 -43.11
N ASP A 401 15.82 24.51 -43.50
CA ASP A 401 15.94 24.96 -44.88
C ASP A 401 17.39 24.76 -45.39
N PRO A 402 17.59 23.93 -46.43
CA PRO A 402 18.92 23.69 -46.99
C PRO A 402 19.63 24.96 -47.46
N ALA A 403 18.86 25.91 -48.05
CA ALA A 403 19.43 27.14 -48.60
C ALA A 403 19.99 28.06 -47.51
N VAL A 404 19.31 28.15 -46.37
CA VAL A 404 19.78 28.95 -45.22
C VAL A 404 20.92 28.28 -44.48
N ALA A 405 20.85 26.95 -44.30
CA ALA A 405 21.88 26.20 -43.54
C ALA A 405 23.24 26.13 -44.26
N LEU A 406 23.27 26.22 -45.57
CA LEU A 406 24.49 26.19 -46.37
C LEU A 406 25.07 27.61 -46.61
N ARG A 407 24.28 28.69 -46.48
CA ARG A 407 24.70 30.10 -46.66
C ARG A 407 25.45 30.70 -45.47
N VAL A 408 25.29 30.22 -44.27
CA VAL A 408 25.89 30.77 -43.03
C VAL A 408 27.39 30.46 -42.89
N ALA A 409 28.11 30.16 -43.97
CA ALA A 409 29.50 29.76 -43.95
C ALA A 409 30.43 30.69 -44.81
N GLN A 410 30.02 31.94 -45.06
CA GLN A 410 30.91 32.96 -45.60
C GLN A 410 31.19 34.04 -44.56
#